data_becad7f9a36a8e904788e88a51fb83fc
#
_entry.id   becad7f9a36a8e904788e88a51fb83fc
#
_cell.length_a   1.000
_cell.length_b   1.000
_cell.length_c   1.000
_cell.angle_alpha   90.00
_cell.angle_beta   90.00
_cell.angle_gamma   90.00
#
_symmetry.space_group_name_H-M   'P 1'
#
loop_
_entity.id
_entity.type
_entity.pdbx_description
1 polymer ?
#
loop_
_entity_poly.entity_id
_entity_poly.type
_entity_poly.pdbx_seq_one_letter_code
_entity_poly.pdbx_strand_id
1 'polypeptide(L)'
;MIDNFLKKLFLLFAVSVFTSASGFSQNKPIIGVAGISHESNSFNIKKTDLEDFSVTIGESQQERAKRFFAGSTAKTTSAGYIAGAKQFGLELYPTLITSATPRGPVTDRAFNAMMNEIIAGLKAGPKLQGILLNLHGAMVVESYPSGDEEIVRRVRNAFGAGMPIVVTHDFHANITPKMVELCNVLITFKENPHLDTYDRGYQAADIMAKIVSGKVKPVQSIVKAPMVYNIAFQNTYSEPLLPITTESKNLEKQPGILAVSVSGGYQYADVPSMGPSVVVVTDNNKALADKEANRLSQMLWDTREKTRINNPKPAEAVKQAMEHPGRPVVLIDMGDNIGGGSTGDSSFMLDELIKQGAQGWAMVIYDPEGYKTAERAGVGKAFDFAVGGKMDNMHGKPVRIKGEVRSLNVGRYLETEIRHGGGRYWNMGNTAVIQVEGSTLDEPNLLLITTKPASPNSAHIFISNGVYVERQKILVVKGAIAPRAAYEPFASILISVDSPGATAINPEWFKYYNIREGLFGIEKSKK
;
A
#
# COMPACT_ATOMS: atom_id res chain seq x y z
N MET A 1 -39.20 62.51 48.03
CA MET A 1 -37.90 62.23 48.70
C MET A 1 -37.49 60.76 48.57
N ILE A 2 -38.06 60.04 47.62
CA ILE A 2 -37.77 58.61 47.42
C ILE A 2 -37.05 58.33 46.04
N ASP A 3 -37.01 59.35 45.18
CA ASP A 3 -36.52 59.18 43.78
C ASP A 3 -35.03 59.44 43.60
N ASN A 4 -34.30 59.85 44.62
CA ASN A 4 -32.87 60.14 44.55
C ASN A 4 -31.96 59.07 45.21
N PHE A 5 -32.54 58.04 45.79
CA PHE A 5 -31.78 56.98 46.46
C PHE A 5 -31.55 55.81 45.54
N LEU A 6 -32.38 55.59 44.52
CA LEU A 6 -32.28 54.52 43.56
C LEU A 6 -31.29 54.80 42.38
N LYS A 7 -31.00 56.08 42.12
CA LYS A 7 -30.00 56.46 41.07
C LYS A 7 -28.56 56.41 41.54
N LYS A 8 -28.27 56.34 42.83
CA LYS A 8 -26.89 56.18 43.35
C LYS A 8 -26.46 54.72 43.59
N LEU A 9 -27.39 53.77 43.55
CA LEU A 9 -27.07 52.36 43.72
C LEU A 9 -26.76 51.62 42.40
N PHE A 10 -27.06 52.28 41.27
CA PHE A 10 -26.78 51.72 39.94
C PHE A 10 -25.45 52.18 39.34
N LEU A 11 -24.68 53.04 40.01
CA LEU A 11 -23.40 53.56 39.52
C LEU A 11 -22.14 52.93 40.19
N LEU A 12 -22.35 51.94 41.07
CA LEU A 12 -21.26 51.29 41.82
C LEU A 12 -21.08 49.81 41.52
N PHE A 13 -21.76 49.24 40.49
CA PHE A 13 -21.63 47.83 40.08
C PHE A 13 -21.14 47.64 38.63
N ALA A 14 -20.60 48.70 38.02
CA ALA A 14 -20.08 48.66 36.64
C ALA A 14 -18.56 48.86 36.56
N VAL A 15 -17.84 48.52 37.64
CA VAL A 15 -16.37 48.48 37.59
C VAL A 15 -15.89 47.14 38.12
N SER A 16 -15.24 46.42 37.24
CA SER A 16 -14.53 45.15 37.42
C SER A 16 -15.34 43.91 37.01
N VAL A 17 -15.15 43.49 35.83
CA VAL A 17 -14.41 42.28 35.44
C VAL A 17 -14.11 42.38 33.93
N PHE A 18 -13.27 43.32 33.51
CA PHE A 18 -12.44 43.08 32.37
C PHE A 18 -11.27 42.24 32.87
N THR A 19 -11.50 40.98 33.17
CA THR A 19 -10.41 39.99 33.08
C THR A 19 -10.04 39.95 31.62
N SER A 20 -8.95 40.62 31.28
CA SER A 20 -8.19 40.39 30.09
C SER A 20 -7.93 38.89 29.99
N ALA A 21 -8.81 38.19 29.30
CA ALA A 21 -8.42 36.96 28.63
C ALA A 21 -7.37 37.39 27.58
N SER A 22 -6.13 37.61 28.04
CA SER A 22 -4.97 37.49 27.21
C SER A 22 -5.01 36.07 26.66
N GLY A 23 -5.71 35.93 25.55
CA GLY A 23 -5.60 34.75 24.73
C GLY A 23 -4.12 34.64 24.35
N PHE A 24 -3.35 33.93 25.18
CA PHE A 24 -2.11 33.37 24.71
C PHE A 24 -2.49 32.53 23.51
N SER A 25 -2.24 33.04 22.32
CA SER A 25 -2.15 32.23 21.10
C SER A 25 -1.06 31.21 21.41
N GLN A 26 -1.46 30.08 22.01
CA GLN A 26 -0.54 28.96 22.15
C GLN A 26 -0.13 28.59 20.73
N ASN A 27 1.14 28.86 20.38
CA ASN A 27 1.69 28.43 19.12
C ASN A 27 1.40 26.93 18.98
N LYS A 28 0.75 26.54 17.88
CA LYS A 28 0.43 25.16 17.61
C LYS A 28 1.69 24.31 17.66
N PRO A 29 1.63 23.09 18.27
CA PRO A 29 2.77 22.17 18.21
C PRO A 29 3.14 21.87 16.76
N ILE A 30 4.43 22.03 16.43
CA ILE A 30 4.96 21.81 15.10
C ILE A 30 5.44 20.36 14.99
N ILE A 31 4.91 19.62 14.04
CA ILE A 31 5.16 18.19 13.83
C ILE A 31 5.87 17.99 12.49
N GLY A 32 7.09 17.44 12.54
CA GLY A 32 7.82 17.04 11.36
C GLY A 32 7.09 15.89 10.64
N VAL A 33 7.05 15.92 9.32
CA VAL A 33 6.50 14.83 8.51
C VAL A 33 7.53 14.38 7.49
N ALA A 34 7.83 13.08 7.46
CA ALA A 34 8.75 12.48 6.50
C ALA A 34 8.28 11.07 6.12
N GLY A 35 8.82 10.51 5.04
CA GLY A 35 8.54 9.13 4.70
C GLY A 35 9.21 8.64 3.43
N ILE A 36 9.56 7.37 3.43
CA ILE A 36 9.95 6.60 2.26
C ILE A 36 9.07 5.35 2.26
N SER A 37 8.20 5.23 1.29
CA SER A 37 7.31 4.06 1.17
C SER A 37 7.76 3.19 0.00
N HIS A 38 8.18 1.97 0.30
CA HIS A 38 8.55 0.99 -0.70
C HIS A 38 8.36 -0.44 -0.16
N GLU A 39 7.85 -1.32 -0.99
CA GLU A 39 7.71 -2.75 -0.74
C GLU A 39 8.71 -3.51 -1.59
N SER A 40 9.68 -4.17 -0.95
CA SER A 40 10.78 -4.82 -1.64
C SER A 40 10.53 -6.31 -1.81
N ASN A 41 10.42 -6.76 -3.06
CA ASN A 41 10.39 -8.17 -3.40
C ASN A 41 11.82 -8.69 -3.60
N SER A 42 12.31 -9.52 -2.67
CA SER A 42 13.69 -10.08 -2.72
C SER A 42 13.94 -11.01 -3.91
N PHE A 43 12.89 -11.47 -4.59
CA PHE A 43 12.99 -12.36 -5.76
C PHE A 43 12.96 -11.60 -7.08
N ASN A 44 12.65 -10.29 -7.07
CA ASN A 44 12.80 -9.45 -8.25
C ASN A 44 14.27 -9.09 -8.44
N ILE A 45 14.82 -9.43 -9.62
CA ILE A 45 16.24 -9.21 -9.97
C ILE A 45 16.61 -7.73 -10.14
N LYS A 46 15.61 -6.86 -10.40
CA LYS A 46 15.82 -5.44 -10.64
C LYS A 46 15.69 -4.66 -9.36
N LYS A 47 16.82 -4.18 -8.84
CA LYS A 47 16.87 -3.31 -7.66
C LYS A 47 16.13 -1.98 -7.89
N THR A 48 15.74 -1.35 -6.79
CA THR A 48 15.09 -0.04 -6.79
C THR A 48 16.13 1.03 -6.48
N ASP A 49 16.31 1.96 -7.40
CA ASP A 49 17.27 3.06 -7.23
C ASP A 49 16.58 4.43 -7.15
N LEU A 50 17.33 5.47 -6.96
CA LEU A 50 16.83 6.83 -6.70
C LEU A 50 15.88 7.33 -7.80
N GLU A 51 16.17 6.98 -9.04
CA GLU A 51 15.40 7.36 -10.22
C GLU A 51 14.02 6.67 -10.30
N ASP A 52 13.83 5.59 -9.54
CA ASP A 52 12.55 4.88 -9.44
C ASP A 52 11.60 5.56 -8.44
N PHE A 53 12.13 6.38 -7.53
CA PHE A 53 11.34 7.12 -6.55
C PHE A 53 10.80 8.44 -7.12
N SER A 54 9.60 8.82 -6.70
CA SER A 54 8.99 10.11 -7.02
C SER A 54 9.62 11.24 -6.18
N VAL A 55 10.92 11.49 -6.36
CA VAL A 55 11.69 12.43 -5.55
C VAL A 55 12.62 13.30 -6.38
N THR A 56 12.81 14.56 -5.95
CA THR A 56 13.88 15.44 -6.38
C THR A 56 14.78 15.73 -5.19
N ILE A 57 16.01 15.23 -5.23
CA ILE A 57 17.02 15.54 -4.20
C ILE A 57 17.40 17.03 -4.31
N GLY A 58 17.52 17.72 -3.16
CA GLY A 58 17.79 19.15 -3.11
C GLY A 58 16.60 20.06 -3.45
N GLU A 59 15.39 19.49 -3.56
CA GLU A 59 14.18 20.29 -3.72
C GLU A 59 13.96 21.22 -2.52
N SER A 60 13.52 22.47 -2.77
CA SER A 60 13.28 23.42 -1.71
C SER A 60 12.17 22.98 -0.74
N GLN A 61 12.26 23.42 0.51
CA GLN A 61 11.23 23.15 1.52
C GLN A 61 9.85 23.68 1.08
N GLN A 62 9.81 24.81 0.40
CA GLN A 62 8.58 25.42 -0.09
C GLN A 62 7.87 24.53 -1.13
N GLU A 63 8.61 23.97 -2.09
CA GLU A 63 8.04 23.07 -3.10
C GLU A 63 7.57 21.74 -2.48
N ARG A 64 8.33 21.20 -1.53
CA ARG A 64 7.90 20.00 -0.77
C ARG A 64 6.60 20.24 -0.02
N ALA A 65 6.50 21.34 0.70
CA ALA A 65 5.28 21.72 1.41
C ALA A 65 4.09 21.91 0.46
N LYS A 66 4.29 22.63 -0.65
CA LYS A 66 3.25 22.83 -1.68
C LYS A 66 2.74 21.49 -2.23
N ARG A 67 3.63 20.57 -2.59
CA ARG A 67 3.27 19.24 -3.10
C ARG A 67 2.53 18.41 -2.03
N PHE A 68 3.02 18.40 -0.79
CA PHE A 68 2.39 17.69 0.30
C PHE A 68 0.94 18.16 0.54
N PHE A 69 0.72 19.47 0.68
CA PHE A 69 -0.61 20.02 0.94
C PHE A 69 -1.54 19.96 -0.28
N ALA A 70 -1.02 19.92 -1.51
CA ALA A 70 -1.82 19.67 -2.71
C ALA A 70 -2.49 18.29 -2.69
N GLY A 71 -1.91 17.30 -2.01
CA GLY A 71 -2.47 15.96 -1.83
C GLY A 71 -3.64 15.84 -0.85
N SER A 72 -4.06 16.94 -0.22
CA SER A 72 -5.06 16.95 0.86
C SER A 72 -6.46 16.42 0.48
N THR A 73 -6.81 16.40 -0.80
CA THR A 73 -8.10 15.89 -1.30
C THR A 73 -8.11 14.39 -1.60
N ALA A 74 -6.94 13.74 -1.59
CA ALA A 74 -6.84 12.29 -1.76
C ALA A 74 -7.24 11.54 -0.48
N LYS A 75 -7.41 10.23 -0.59
CA LYS A 75 -7.68 9.35 0.57
C LYS A 75 -6.43 8.59 1.01
N THR A 76 -5.29 9.27 1.04
CA THR A 76 -3.98 8.73 1.42
C THR A 76 -3.66 9.00 2.88
N THR A 77 -2.66 8.33 3.43
CA THR A 77 -2.13 8.57 4.79
C THR A 77 -1.73 10.03 5.00
N SER A 78 -1.04 10.65 4.03
CA SER A 78 -0.64 12.06 4.11
C SER A 78 -1.83 13.01 4.19
N ALA A 79 -2.90 12.74 3.43
CA ALA A 79 -4.14 13.50 3.52
C ALA A 79 -4.81 13.36 4.89
N GLY A 80 -4.73 12.16 5.48
CA GLY A 80 -5.17 11.90 6.86
C GLY A 80 -4.37 12.72 7.88
N TYR A 81 -3.05 12.80 7.75
CA TYR A 81 -2.20 13.66 8.58
C TYR A 81 -2.64 15.13 8.49
N ILE A 82 -2.87 15.65 7.28
CA ILE A 82 -3.28 17.04 7.04
C ILE A 82 -4.62 17.32 7.73
N ALA A 83 -5.61 16.46 7.52
CA ALA A 83 -6.94 16.62 8.10
C ALA A 83 -6.93 16.51 9.63
N GLY A 84 -6.20 15.52 10.18
CA GLY A 84 -6.04 15.34 11.61
C GLY A 84 -5.29 16.50 12.26
N ALA A 85 -4.21 16.99 11.64
CA ALA A 85 -3.49 18.15 12.14
C ALA A 85 -4.39 19.40 12.22
N LYS A 86 -5.21 19.65 11.21
CA LYS A 86 -6.19 20.73 11.20
C LYS A 86 -7.20 20.57 12.34
N GLN A 87 -7.72 19.36 12.54
CA GLN A 87 -8.73 19.05 13.57
C GLN A 87 -8.16 19.18 14.98
N PHE A 88 -6.94 18.70 15.22
CA PHE A 88 -6.36 18.60 16.56
C PHE A 88 -5.38 19.74 16.90
N GLY A 89 -5.31 20.77 16.07
CA GLY A 89 -4.54 21.97 16.34
C GLY A 89 -3.02 21.80 16.22
N LEU A 90 -2.56 20.93 15.34
CA LEU A 90 -1.15 20.76 15.01
C LEU A 90 -0.77 21.59 13.79
N GLU A 91 0.51 21.95 13.69
CA GLU A 91 1.14 22.49 12.49
C GLU A 91 2.07 21.44 11.89
N LEU A 92 1.94 21.15 10.59
CA LEU A 92 2.78 20.16 9.92
C LEU A 92 3.97 20.82 9.20
N TYR A 93 5.15 20.28 9.43
CA TYR A 93 6.38 20.62 8.73
C TYR A 93 6.82 19.43 7.85
N PRO A 94 6.32 19.33 6.60
CA PRO A 94 6.66 18.23 5.71
C PRO A 94 8.09 18.39 5.16
N THR A 95 8.83 17.30 5.14
CA THR A 95 10.14 17.18 4.50
C THR A 95 10.06 16.25 3.30
N LEU A 96 11.03 15.35 3.10
CA LEU A 96 10.94 14.35 2.05
C LEU A 96 9.84 13.32 2.35
N ILE A 97 8.87 13.21 1.46
CA ILE A 97 7.87 12.13 1.44
C ILE A 97 7.85 11.59 0.02
N THR A 98 8.21 10.34 -0.14
CA THR A 98 8.37 9.70 -1.45
C THR A 98 7.96 8.24 -1.44
N SER A 99 7.70 7.71 -2.63
CA SER A 99 7.42 6.30 -2.83
C SER A 99 7.96 5.84 -4.19
N ALA A 100 8.21 4.56 -4.30
CA ALA A 100 8.44 3.90 -5.57
C ALA A 100 7.47 2.73 -5.74
N THR A 101 7.20 2.35 -6.99
CA THR A 101 6.45 1.12 -7.29
C THR A 101 7.22 -0.07 -6.71
N PRO A 102 6.53 -1.04 -6.06
CA PRO A 102 7.16 -2.24 -5.54
C PRO A 102 8.04 -2.94 -6.57
N ARG A 103 9.25 -3.33 -6.15
CA ARG A 103 10.29 -3.96 -6.97
C ARG A 103 11.32 -4.63 -6.07
N GLY A 104 12.53 -4.93 -6.57
CA GLY A 104 13.63 -5.48 -5.79
C GLY A 104 14.14 -4.54 -4.67
N PRO A 105 15.08 -5.00 -3.84
CA PRO A 105 15.64 -4.22 -2.74
C PRO A 105 16.15 -2.83 -3.16
N VAL A 106 16.02 -1.85 -2.29
CA VAL A 106 16.50 -0.49 -2.48
C VAL A 106 18.03 -0.47 -2.42
N THR A 107 18.68 0.26 -3.34
CA THR A 107 20.13 0.44 -3.30
C THR A 107 20.57 1.27 -2.09
N ASP A 108 21.75 0.99 -1.55
CA ASP A 108 22.34 1.80 -0.47
C ASP A 108 22.51 3.27 -0.90
N ARG A 109 22.81 3.52 -2.18
CA ARG A 109 22.90 4.86 -2.76
C ARG A 109 21.58 5.64 -2.60
N ALA A 110 20.49 5.05 -3.07
CA ALA A 110 19.18 5.68 -3.01
C ALA A 110 18.73 5.92 -1.57
N PHE A 111 18.86 4.88 -0.75
CA PHE A 111 18.47 4.93 0.66
C PHE A 111 19.22 6.03 1.42
N ASN A 112 20.56 6.08 1.30
CA ASN A 112 21.36 7.07 2.01
C ASN A 112 21.09 8.49 1.51
N ALA A 113 20.90 8.71 0.20
CA ALA A 113 20.55 10.00 -0.35
C ALA A 113 19.23 10.53 0.25
N MET A 114 18.17 9.70 0.24
CA MET A 114 16.86 10.05 0.81
C MET A 114 16.92 10.27 2.32
N MET A 115 17.66 9.43 3.05
CA MET A 115 17.82 9.61 4.51
C MET A 115 18.56 10.90 4.87
N ASN A 116 19.58 11.28 4.11
CA ASN A 116 20.29 12.56 4.32
C ASN A 116 19.32 13.74 4.14
N GLU A 117 18.47 13.71 3.11
CA GLU A 117 17.44 14.73 2.89
C GLU A 117 16.42 14.81 4.03
N ILE A 118 15.95 13.66 4.53
CA ILE A 118 15.01 13.61 5.65
C ILE A 118 15.63 14.24 6.90
N ILE A 119 16.82 13.78 7.29
CA ILE A 119 17.47 14.25 8.53
C ILE A 119 17.85 15.73 8.42
N ALA A 120 18.42 16.15 7.29
CA ALA A 120 18.79 17.55 7.06
C ALA A 120 17.53 18.44 7.07
N GLY A 121 16.47 18.05 6.36
CA GLY A 121 15.22 18.80 6.30
C GLY A 121 14.54 18.95 7.65
N LEU A 122 14.43 17.87 8.44
CA LEU A 122 13.85 17.92 9.79
C LEU A 122 14.68 18.78 10.76
N LYS A 123 16.02 18.81 10.62
CA LYS A 123 16.90 19.63 11.46
C LYS A 123 16.93 21.11 11.07
N ALA A 124 16.79 21.41 9.79
CA ALA A 124 16.78 22.79 9.28
C ALA A 124 15.48 23.55 9.59
N GLY A 125 14.44 22.84 9.99
CA GLY A 125 13.12 23.38 10.30
C GLY A 125 13.00 24.06 11.67
N PRO A 126 11.77 24.45 12.03
CA PRO A 126 11.46 24.97 13.35
C PRO A 126 11.68 23.89 14.43
N LYS A 127 11.66 24.28 15.70
CA LYS A 127 11.75 23.34 16.82
C LYS A 127 10.53 22.39 16.79
N LEU A 128 10.76 21.13 16.49
CA LEU A 128 9.71 20.11 16.41
C LEU A 128 9.32 19.59 17.81
N GLN A 129 8.02 19.30 18.01
CA GLN A 129 7.48 18.65 19.18
C GLN A 129 7.15 17.17 18.95
N GLY A 130 7.18 16.71 17.70
CA GLY A 130 6.97 15.31 17.33
C GLY A 130 7.29 15.08 15.86
N ILE A 131 7.33 13.82 15.46
CA ILE A 131 7.59 13.41 14.06
C ILE A 131 6.59 12.32 13.67
N LEU A 132 5.93 12.51 12.51
CA LEU A 132 5.11 11.51 11.84
C LEU A 132 5.92 10.91 10.69
N LEU A 133 6.04 9.59 10.67
CA LEU A 133 6.73 8.85 9.62
C LEU A 133 5.73 8.01 8.82
N ASN A 134 5.62 8.31 7.52
CA ASN A 134 4.81 7.53 6.58
C ASN A 134 5.72 6.54 5.86
N LEU A 135 5.74 5.29 6.30
CA LEU A 135 6.60 4.22 5.81
C LEU A 135 5.74 3.06 5.27
N HIS A 136 6.39 2.05 4.66
CA HIS A 136 5.68 0.85 4.22
C HIS A 136 5.74 -0.28 5.25
N GLY A 137 6.92 -0.56 5.79
CA GLY A 137 7.15 -1.69 6.71
C GLY A 137 7.68 -2.97 6.06
N ALA A 138 7.80 -2.99 4.73
CA ALA A 138 8.36 -4.12 3.97
C ALA A 138 9.53 -3.71 3.06
N MET A 139 10.15 -2.56 3.32
CA MET A 139 11.33 -2.13 2.59
C MET A 139 12.58 -2.91 3.01
N VAL A 140 13.24 -3.52 2.03
CA VAL A 140 14.57 -4.12 2.16
C VAL A 140 15.58 -3.20 1.46
N VAL A 141 16.70 -2.93 2.09
CA VAL A 141 17.83 -2.20 1.53
C VAL A 141 19.01 -3.17 1.39
N GLU A 142 19.90 -2.95 0.44
CA GLU A 142 21.05 -3.84 0.22
C GLU A 142 21.80 -4.21 1.51
N SER A 143 22.06 -3.22 2.37
CA SER A 143 22.76 -3.40 3.65
C SER A 143 21.84 -3.60 4.85
N TYR A 144 20.50 -3.48 4.69
CA TYR A 144 19.55 -3.53 5.82
C TYR A 144 18.36 -4.43 5.51
N PRO A 145 18.15 -5.54 6.25
CA PRO A 145 17.01 -6.43 6.05
C PRO A 145 15.66 -5.77 6.41
N SER A 146 15.67 -4.64 7.12
CA SER A 146 14.52 -3.76 7.33
C SER A 146 14.98 -2.31 7.16
N GLY A 147 14.71 -1.75 5.99
CA GLY A 147 14.97 -0.33 5.71
C GLY A 147 14.09 0.58 6.56
N ASP A 148 12.87 0.15 6.84
CA ASP A 148 11.93 0.91 7.68
C ASP A 148 12.44 1.03 9.13
N GLU A 149 12.97 -0.05 9.72
CA GLU A 149 13.64 0.01 11.03
C GLU A 149 14.82 0.98 11.01
N GLU A 150 15.65 0.91 9.98
CA GLU A 150 16.82 1.77 9.83
C GLU A 150 16.44 3.26 9.71
N ILE A 151 15.32 3.58 9.03
CA ILE A 151 14.78 4.96 9.00
C ILE A 151 14.44 5.43 10.41
N VAL A 152 13.64 4.63 11.15
CA VAL A 152 13.22 4.99 12.52
C VAL A 152 14.44 5.13 13.44
N ARG A 153 15.41 4.23 13.32
CA ARG A 153 16.66 4.25 14.08
C ARG A 153 17.47 5.54 13.82
N ARG A 154 17.64 5.94 12.58
CA ARG A 154 18.37 7.17 12.22
C ARG A 154 17.63 8.43 12.70
N VAL A 155 16.31 8.47 12.56
CA VAL A 155 15.50 9.59 13.09
C VAL A 155 15.59 9.64 14.61
N ARG A 156 15.45 8.51 15.31
CA ARG A 156 15.60 8.43 16.77
C ARG A 156 16.96 8.91 17.23
N ASN A 157 18.03 8.50 16.57
CA ASN A 157 19.40 8.94 16.90
C ASN A 157 19.61 10.45 16.64
N ALA A 158 18.98 11.00 15.61
CA ALA A 158 19.13 12.41 15.27
C ALA A 158 18.38 13.37 16.20
N PHE A 159 17.26 12.93 16.80
CA PHE A 159 16.36 13.76 17.61
C PHE A 159 16.27 13.35 19.08
N GLY A 160 16.92 12.26 19.48
CA GLY A 160 17.01 11.79 20.85
C GLY A 160 15.79 11.05 21.36
N ALA A 161 15.93 10.43 22.55
CA ALA A 161 14.91 9.54 23.14
C ALA A 161 13.58 10.25 23.50
N GLY A 162 13.63 11.54 23.80
CA GLY A 162 12.47 12.35 24.21
C GLY A 162 11.58 12.80 23.05
N MET A 163 11.99 12.64 21.78
CA MET A 163 11.19 13.04 20.63
C MET A 163 10.04 12.06 20.38
N PRO A 164 8.77 12.46 20.43
CA PRO A 164 7.66 11.62 20.01
C PRO A 164 7.77 11.24 18.54
N ILE A 165 7.75 9.95 18.23
CA ILE A 165 7.75 9.40 16.87
C ILE A 165 6.53 8.50 16.72
N VAL A 166 5.65 8.82 15.78
CA VAL A 166 4.52 7.97 15.38
C VAL A 166 4.75 7.49 13.95
N VAL A 167 4.70 6.19 13.77
CA VAL A 167 4.94 5.53 12.48
C VAL A 167 3.63 4.97 11.93
N THR A 168 3.36 5.20 10.66
CA THR A 168 2.26 4.56 9.94
C THR A 168 2.83 3.63 8.87
N HIS A 169 2.37 2.37 8.89
CA HIS A 169 2.78 1.32 7.96
C HIS A 169 1.61 0.79 7.14
N ASP A 170 1.96 0.15 6.04
CA ASP A 170 1.07 -0.71 5.27
C ASP A 170 0.68 -1.98 6.06
N PHE A 171 -0.42 -2.63 5.64
CA PHE A 171 -0.88 -3.90 6.19
C PHE A 171 0.15 -5.04 5.98
N HIS A 172 0.93 -4.99 4.89
CA HIS A 172 1.93 -6.00 4.52
C HIS A 172 3.27 -5.83 5.27
N ALA A 173 3.32 -5.04 6.33
CA ALA A 173 4.54 -4.78 7.08
C ALA A 173 5.14 -6.04 7.73
N ASN A 174 6.45 -6.26 7.57
CA ASN A 174 7.27 -7.22 8.29
C ASN A 174 7.89 -6.54 9.52
N ILE A 175 7.07 -6.21 10.52
CA ILE A 175 7.47 -5.40 11.67
C ILE A 175 8.52 -6.13 12.53
N THR A 176 9.59 -5.42 12.85
CA THR A 176 10.60 -5.92 13.80
C THR A 176 10.27 -5.49 15.23
N PRO A 177 10.60 -6.28 16.26
CA PRO A 177 10.48 -5.83 17.65
C PRO A 177 11.27 -4.54 17.91
N LYS A 178 12.45 -4.41 17.29
CA LYS A 178 13.30 -3.22 17.46
C LYS A 178 12.66 -1.95 16.95
N MET A 179 11.93 -1.99 15.84
CA MET A 179 11.20 -0.84 15.34
C MET A 179 10.15 -0.35 16.35
N VAL A 180 9.42 -1.28 16.99
CA VAL A 180 8.43 -0.95 18.04
C VAL A 180 9.08 -0.30 19.25
N GLU A 181 10.31 -0.70 19.63
CA GLU A 181 11.09 -0.06 20.70
C GLU A 181 11.55 1.35 20.33
N LEU A 182 11.85 1.60 19.06
CA LEU A 182 12.41 2.87 18.57
C LEU A 182 11.37 3.98 18.39
N CYS A 183 10.10 3.65 18.18
CA CYS A 183 9.01 4.61 18.04
C CYS A 183 8.08 4.60 19.26
N ASN A 184 7.28 5.66 19.43
CA ASN A 184 6.30 5.74 20.50
C ASN A 184 4.99 5.05 20.16
N VAL A 185 4.61 5.08 18.87
CA VAL A 185 3.38 4.47 18.35
C VAL A 185 3.63 3.95 16.95
N LEU A 186 3.23 2.71 16.69
CA LEU A 186 3.19 2.11 15.37
C LEU A 186 1.76 1.73 15.04
N ILE A 187 1.29 2.20 13.88
CA ILE A 187 -0.05 1.95 13.34
C ILE A 187 0.10 1.33 11.96
N THR A 188 -0.63 0.25 11.68
CA THR A 188 -0.73 -0.27 10.32
C THR A 188 -2.12 -0.06 9.73
N PHE A 189 -2.23 -0.09 8.40
CA PHE A 189 -3.53 -0.21 7.75
C PHE A 189 -4.24 -1.45 8.28
N LYS A 190 -5.55 -1.37 8.46
CA LYS A 190 -6.37 -2.46 8.99
C LYS A 190 -7.12 -3.21 7.91
N GLU A 191 -7.05 -2.71 6.70
CA GLU A 191 -7.83 -3.20 5.57
C GLU A 191 -6.92 -3.59 4.40
N ASN A 192 -7.24 -4.71 3.81
CA ASN A 192 -6.69 -5.16 2.55
C ASN A 192 -7.84 -5.74 1.70
N PRO A 193 -8.27 -5.06 0.62
CA PRO A 193 -7.65 -3.86 -0.03
C PRO A 193 -7.57 -2.65 0.91
N HIS A 194 -6.52 -1.81 0.76
CA HIS A 194 -6.23 -0.66 1.64
C HIS A 194 -7.21 0.50 1.40
N LEU A 195 -8.37 0.45 2.02
CA LEU A 195 -9.40 1.50 1.91
C LEU A 195 -9.36 2.49 3.08
N ASP A 196 -8.59 2.19 4.13
CA ASP A 196 -8.51 2.94 5.39
C ASP A 196 -7.22 3.76 5.58
N THR A 197 -6.43 3.95 4.53
CA THR A 197 -5.13 4.65 4.61
C THR A 197 -5.26 6.08 5.17
N TYR A 198 -6.30 6.81 4.75
CA TYR A 198 -6.63 8.13 5.27
C TYR A 198 -6.93 8.10 6.76
N ASP A 199 -7.74 7.14 7.20
CA ASP A 199 -8.14 7.01 8.60
C ASP A 199 -6.95 6.71 9.50
N ARG A 200 -5.96 5.95 9.01
CA ARG A 200 -4.73 5.67 9.77
C ARG A 200 -3.86 6.92 9.90
N GLY A 201 -3.77 7.74 8.84
CA GLY A 201 -3.11 9.04 8.93
C GLY A 201 -3.82 9.98 9.92
N TYR A 202 -5.15 10.05 9.88
CA TYR A 202 -5.95 10.85 10.81
C TYR A 202 -5.76 10.38 12.27
N GLN A 203 -5.79 9.06 12.52
CA GLN A 203 -5.54 8.46 13.83
C GLN A 203 -4.14 8.77 14.35
N ALA A 204 -3.12 8.70 13.49
CA ALA A 204 -1.74 9.02 13.87
C ALA A 204 -1.60 10.49 14.31
N ALA A 205 -2.27 11.41 13.62
CA ALA A 205 -2.29 12.83 14.02
C ALA A 205 -3.06 13.07 15.35
N ASP A 206 -4.16 12.36 15.59
CA ASP A 206 -4.90 12.40 16.86
C ASP A 206 -4.02 11.95 18.04
N ILE A 207 -3.37 10.77 17.87
CA ILE A 207 -2.50 10.24 18.92
C ILE A 207 -1.30 11.16 19.14
N MET A 208 -0.68 11.70 18.06
CA MET A 208 0.41 12.67 18.19
C MET A 208 -0.03 13.90 18.99
N ALA A 209 -1.20 14.47 18.70
CA ALA A 209 -1.73 15.61 19.46
C ALA A 209 -1.94 15.28 20.94
N LYS A 210 -2.43 14.09 21.26
CA LYS A 210 -2.58 13.63 22.64
C LYS A 210 -1.23 13.43 23.34
N ILE A 211 -0.20 12.96 22.65
CA ILE A 211 1.15 12.80 23.20
C ILE A 211 1.75 14.17 23.50
N VAL A 212 1.78 15.10 22.55
CA VAL A 212 2.45 16.40 22.72
C VAL A 212 1.71 17.30 23.72
N SER A 213 0.40 17.08 23.93
CA SER A 213 -0.36 17.76 24.98
C SER A 213 -0.29 17.06 26.36
N GLY A 214 0.45 15.94 26.48
CA GLY A 214 0.58 15.19 27.72
C GLY A 214 -0.66 14.41 28.15
N LYS A 215 -1.66 14.27 27.28
CA LYS A 215 -2.93 13.58 27.59
C LYS A 215 -2.79 12.06 27.63
N VAL A 216 -1.83 11.49 26.91
CA VAL A 216 -1.54 10.05 26.90
C VAL A 216 -0.03 9.77 26.97
N LYS A 217 0.30 8.61 27.50
CA LYS A 217 1.65 8.04 27.59
C LYS A 217 1.67 6.68 26.87
N PRO A 218 1.86 6.64 25.54
CA PRO A 218 1.79 5.37 24.83
C PRO A 218 2.84 4.36 25.31
N VAL A 219 2.39 3.14 25.51
CA VAL A 219 3.22 1.95 25.63
C VAL A 219 2.71 0.90 24.66
N GLN A 220 3.60 0.11 24.08
CA GLN A 220 3.20 -0.82 23.03
C GLN A 220 3.82 -2.20 23.22
N SER A 221 3.14 -3.20 22.67
CA SER A 221 3.59 -4.59 22.62
C SER A 221 3.48 -5.12 21.21
N ILE A 222 4.43 -5.97 20.82
CA ILE A 222 4.41 -6.71 19.56
C ILE A 222 4.49 -8.20 19.80
N VAL A 223 3.66 -8.96 19.10
CA VAL A 223 3.74 -10.43 19.05
C VAL A 223 3.68 -10.88 17.61
N LYS A 224 4.54 -11.81 17.23
CA LYS A 224 4.62 -12.38 15.87
C LYS A 224 4.20 -13.84 15.90
N ALA A 225 3.11 -14.18 15.20
CA ALA A 225 2.75 -15.58 15.00
C ALA A 225 3.85 -16.31 14.19
N PRO A 226 4.22 -17.55 14.54
CA PRO A 226 5.28 -18.30 13.87
C PRO A 226 4.81 -18.93 12.56
N MET A 227 4.30 -18.10 11.65
CA MET A 227 3.78 -18.52 10.35
C MET A 227 4.04 -17.50 9.27
N VAL A 228 3.91 -17.90 8.03
CA VAL A 228 3.66 -16.99 6.91
C VAL A 228 2.16 -16.93 6.67
N TYR A 229 1.59 -15.76 6.67
CA TYR A 229 0.20 -15.57 6.27
C TYR A 229 0.20 -15.30 4.76
N ASN A 230 -0.15 -16.33 3.98
CA ASN A 230 -0.08 -16.24 2.53
C ASN A 230 -0.98 -15.14 1.99
N ILE A 231 -0.48 -14.34 1.04
CA ILE A 231 -1.19 -13.19 0.47
C ILE A 231 -2.55 -13.56 -0.13
N ALA A 232 -2.72 -14.77 -0.62
CA ALA A 232 -4.00 -15.27 -1.14
C ALA A 232 -5.14 -15.19 -0.11
N PHE A 233 -4.80 -15.23 1.18
CA PHE A 233 -5.74 -15.20 2.30
C PHE A 233 -5.73 -13.87 3.07
N GLN A 234 -5.03 -12.87 2.57
CA GLN A 234 -4.92 -11.56 3.23
C GLN A 234 -6.05 -10.59 2.88
N ASN A 235 -7.22 -11.09 2.45
CA ASN A 235 -8.42 -10.27 2.32
C ASN A 235 -9.08 -10.06 3.69
N THR A 236 -9.10 -8.84 4.20
CA THR A 236 -9.64 -8.50 5.52
C THR A 236 -11.17 -8.45 5.57
N TYR A 237 -11.83 -8.55 4.42
CA TYR A 237 -13.30 -8.59 4.29
C TYR A 237 -13.87 -10.01 4.15
N SER A 238 -13.02 -11.03 4.23
CA SER A 238 -13.43 -12.44 4.15
C SER A 238 -12.67 -13.32 5.13
N GLU A 239 -13.21 -14.53 5.37
CA GLU A 239 -12.48 -15.57 6.09
C GLU A 239 -11.14 -15.90 5.38
N PRO A 240 -10.08 -16.23 6.14
CA PRO A 240 -10.05 -16.41 7.59
C PRO A 240 -9.68 -15.14 8.39
N LEU A 241 -9.40 -14.00 7.76
CA LEU A 241 -8.96 -12.76 8.44
C LEU A 241 -10.10 -11.90 9.01
N LEU A 242 -11.29 -11.92 8.42
CA LEU A 242 -12.40 -11.05 8.82
C LEU A 242 -12.71 -11.09 10.33
N PRO A 243 -12.76 -12.25 11.03
CA PRO A 243 -13.00 -12.26 12.46
C PRO A 243 -11.91 -11.54 13.27
N ILE A 244 -10.64 -11.69 12.85
CA ILE A 244 -9.48 -11.10 13.54
C ILE A 244 -9.43 -9.59 13.35
N THR A 245 -9.66 -9.13 12.12
CA THR A 245 -9.71 -7.70 11.80
C THR A 245 -10.90 -7.02 12.45
N THR A 246 -12.06 -7.70 12.52
CA THR A 246 -13.24 -7.22 13.25
C THR A 246 -12.95 -7.07 14.73
N GLU A 247 -12.34 -8.09 15.33
CA GLU A 247 -11.96 -8.07 16.75
C GLU A 247 -10.94 -6.98 17.06
N SER A 248 -9.93 -6.78 16.20
CA SER A 248 -8.95 -5.70 16.35
C SER A 248 -9.60 -4.31 16.34
N LYS A 249 -10.57 -4.09 15.44
CA LYS A 249 -11.34 -2.84 15.37
C LYS A 249 -12.25 -2.64 16.59
N ASN A 250 -12.79 -3.71 17.17
CA ASN A 250 -13.61 -3.65 18.38
C ASN A 250 -12.77 -3.41 19.63
N LEU A 251 -11.61 -4.05 19.73
CA LEU A 251 -10.66 -3.83 20.83
C LEU A 251 -10.20 -2.36 20.86
N GLU A 252 -9.96 -1.75 19.73
CA GLU A 252 -9.51 -0.34 19.66
C GLU A 252 -10.53 0.67 20.22
N LYS A 253 -11.81 0.30 20.30
CA LYS A 253 -12.87 1.14 20.91
C LYS A 253 -12.87 1.11 22.43
N GLN A 254 -12.09 0.20 23.04
CA GLN A 254 -12.07 0.04 24.49
C GLN A 254 -11.23 1.14 25.17
N PRO A 255 -11.63 1.60 26.38
CA PRO A 255 -10.87 2.60 27.13
C PRO A 255 -9.43 2.15 27.38
N GLY A 256 -8.49 3.08 27.20
CA GLY A 256 -7.06 2.82 27.41
C GLY A 256 -6.35 2.16 26.23
N ILE A 257 -7.05 1.75 25.17
CA ILE A 257 -6.45 1.30 23.91
C ILE A 257 -6.32 2.51 22.98
N LEU A 258 -5.13 2.74 22.44
CA LEU A 258 -4.83 3.85 21.52
C LEU A 258 -4.80 3.41 20.07
N ALA A 259 -4.22 2.23 19.80
CA ALA A 259 -4.19 1.63 18.48
C ALA A 259 -4.03 0.10 18.58
N VAL A 260 -4.62 -0.61 17.62
CA VAL A 260 -4.45 -2.06 17.44
C VAL A 260 -4.11 -2.31 15.98
N SER A 261 -2.99 -2.92 15.71
CA SER A 261 -2.49 -3.21 14.37
C SER A 261 -2.29 -4.71 14.20
N VAL A 262 -2.98 -5.28 13.22
CA VAL A 262 -2.80 -6.66 12.77
C VAL A 262 -2.22 -6.60 11.36
N SER A 263 -0.94 -6.94 11.21
CA SER A 263 -0.25 -6.94 9.92
C SER A 263 -0.20 -8.34 9.34
N GLY A 264 -0.48 -8.48 8.05
CA GLY A 264 -0.39 -9.75 7.33
C GLY A 264 1.05 -10.22 7.12
N GLY A 265 2.00 -9.30 7.10
CA GLY A 265 3.37 -9.55 6.68
C GLY A 265 3.47 -9.66 5.16
N TYR A 266 4.70 -9.66 4.65
CA TYR A 266 5.00 -9.72 3.23
C TYR A 266 5.94 -10.88 2.91
N GLN A 267 5.39 -11.90 2.27
CA GLN A 267 6.08 -13.18 2.05
C GLN A 267 7.20 -13.12 1.00
N TYR A 268 7.25 -12.09 0.17
CA TYR A 268 8.25 -11.96 -0.87
C TYR A 268 9.52 -11.21 -0.45
N ALA A 269 9.60 -10.78 0.82
CA ALA A 269 10.84 -10.30 1.42
C ALA A 269 11.52 -11.43 2.20
N ASP A 270 12.66 -11.93 1.69
CA ASP A 270 13.47 -12.95 2.38
C ASP A 270 14.26 -12.31 3.54
N VAL A 271 13.59 -12.04 4.66
CA VAL A 271 14.14 -11.34 5.82
C VAL A 271 13.78 -12.04 7.14
N PRO A 272 14.58 -11.87 8.21
CA PRO A 272 14.30 -12.49 9.51
C PRO A 272 12.96 -12.08 10.14
N SER A 273 12.47 -10.87 9.83
CA SER A 273 11.21 -10.33 10.33
C SER A 273 9.97 -10.76 9.55
N MET A 274 10.11 -11.61 8.51
CA MET A 274 8.98 -12.07 7.71
C MET A 274 7.84 -12.65 8.56
N GLY A 275 6.61 -12.37 8.13
CA GLY A 275 5.37 -12.94 8.66
C GLY A 275 4.53 -11.96 9.46
N PRO A 276 3.31 -12.39 9.83
CA PRO A 276 2.33 -11.55 10.48
C PRO A 276 2.78 -11.09 11.87
N SER A 277 2.23 -9.97 12.29
CA SER A 277 2.46 -9.42 13.62
C SER A 277 1.24 -8.67 14.14
N VAL A 278 1.13 -8.63 15.46
CA VAL A 278 0.13 -7.84 16.18
C VAL A 278 0.87 -6.81 17.04
N VAL A 279 0.53 -5.53 16.86
CA VAL A 279 0.99 -4.45 17.73
C VAL A 279 -0.21 -3.84 18.42
N VAL A 280 -0.18 -3.79 19.76
CA VAL A 280 -1.20 -3.14 20.59
C VAL A 280 -0.56 -1.98 21.32
N VAL A 281 -1.14 -0.79 21.17
CA VAL A 281 -0.71 0.45 21.83
C VAL A 281 -1.75 0.85 22.85
N THR A 282 -1.32 1.05 24.09
CA THR A 282 -2.20 1.44 25.21
C THR A 282 -1.70 2.72 25.86
N ASP A 283 -2.59 3.39 26.61
CA ASP A 283 -2.22 4.50 27.46
C ASP A 283 -1.65 3.95 28.79
N ASN A 284 -0.33 3.94 28.90
CA ASN A 284 0.43 3.59 30.11
C ASN A 284 0.06 2.25 30.75
N ASN A 285 -0.40 1.26 29.96
CA ASN A 285 -0.79 -0.06 30.46
C ASN A 285 -0.13 -1.18 29.66
N LYS A 286 1.15 -1.47 29.99
CA LYS A 286 1.94 -2.51 29.30
C LYS A 286 1.33 -3.91 29.43
N ALA A 287 0.76 -4.24 30.59
CA ALA A 287 0.15 -5.55 30.82
C ALA A 287 -1.07 -5.78 29.92
N LEU A 288 -1.89 -4.74 29.69
CA LEU A 288 -3.01 -4.81 28.75
C LEU A 288 -2.51 -4.95 27.32
N ALA A 289 -1.47 -4.20 26.93
CA ALA A 289 -0.87 -4.31 25.59
C ALA A 289 -0.34 -5.72 25.34
N ASP A 290 0.38 -6.32 26.30
CA ASP A 290 0.92 -7.67 26.20
C ASP A 290 -0.20 -8.71 26.09
N LYS A 291 -1.20 -8.64 26.94
CA LYS A 291 -2.35 -9.56 26.96
C LYS A 291 -3.05 -9.59 25.59
N GLU A 292 -3.41 -8.42 25.08
CA GLU A 292 -4.21 -8.34 23.86
C GLU A 292 -3.38 -8.63 22.60
N ALA A 293 -2.10 -8.27 22.56
CA ALA A 293 -1.21 -8.65 21.47
C ALA A 293 -1.03 -10.18 21.37
N ASN A 294 -0.85 -10.87 22.53
CA ASN A 294 -0.80 -12.33 22.55
C ASN A 294 -2.11 -12.96 22.11
N ARG A 295 -3.25 -12.46 22.60
CA ARG A 295 -4.58 -12.99 22.24
C ARG A 295 -4.85 -12.91 20.76
N LEU A 296 -4.65 -11.74 20.14
CA LEU A 296 -4.87 -11.58 18.69
C LEU A 296 -3.84 -12.36 17.86
N SER A 297 -2.60 -12.47 18.31
CA SER A 297 -1.59 -13.31 17.65
C SER A 297 -1.95 -14.80 17.70
N GLN A 298 -2.56 -15.27 18.79
CA GLN A 298 -3.08 -16.64 18.89
C GLN A 298 -4.23 -16.85 17.91
N MET A 299 -5.14 -15.88 17.74
CA MET A 299 -6.20 -15.96 16.74
C MET A 299 -5.63 -16.10 15.31
N LEU A 300 -4.55 -15.36 14.97
CA LEU A 300 -3.85 -15.54 13.69
C LEU A 300 -3.31 -16.97 13.53
N TRP A 301 -2.64 -17.48 14.56
CA TRP A 301 -2.07 -18.83 14.57
C TRP A 301 -3.14 -19.92 14.38
N ASP A 302 -4.30 -19.75 14.99
CA ASP A 302 -5.40 -20.72 14.92
C ASP A 302 -6.00 -20.83 13.51
N THR A 303 -5.78 -19.83 12.65
CA THR A 303 -6.22 -19.89 11.24
C THR A 303 -5.23 -20.58 10.30
N ARG A 304 -4.03 -20.98 10.75
CA ARG A 304 -2.94 -21.45 9.87
C ARG A 304 -3.32 -22.57 8.91
N GLU A 305 -4.14 -23.53 9.33
CA GLU A 305 -4.58 -24.63 8.46
C GLU A 305 -5.57 -24.17 7.37
N LYS A 306 -6.26 -23.04 7.59
CA LYS A 306 -7.16 -22.44 6.60
C LYS A 306 -6.40 -21.66 5.52
N THR A 307 -5.09 -21.45 5.67
CA THR A 307 -4.24 -20.72 4.73
C THR A 307 -3.47 -21.62 3.77
N ARG A 308 -3.90 -22.88 3.59
CA ARG A 308 -3.35 -23.79 2.60
C ARG A 308 -3.86 -23.44 1.20
N ILE A 309 -2.95 -23.33 0.24
CA ILE A 309 -3.26 -22.96 -1.14
C ILE A 309 -3.99 -24.10 -1.84
N ASN A 310 -5.11 -23.76 -2.49
CA ASN A 310 -5.89 -24.64 -3.34
C ASN A 310 -6.49 -23.86 -4.52
N ASN A 311 -5.69 -22.98 -5.11
CA ASN A 311 -6.11 -22.12 -6.21
C ASN A 311 -5.87 -22.84 -7.55
N PRO A 312 -6.73 -22.64 -8.57
CA PRO A 312 -6.53 -23.24 -9.89
C PRO A 312 -5.26 -22.71 -10.56
N LYS A 313 -4.59 -23.57 -11.30
CA LYS A 313 -3.48 -23.21 -12.19
C LYS A 313 -4.01 -22.45 -13.41
N PRO A 314 -3.16 -21.74 -14.20
CA PRO A 314 -3.60 -20.98 -15.37
C PRO A 314 -4.53 -21.71 -16.33
N ALA A 315 -4.17 -22.93 -16.72
CA ALA A 315 -4.97 -23.74 -17.64
C ALA A 315 -6.39 -24.06 -17.10
N GLU A 316 -6.48 -24.43 -15.82
CA GLU A 316 -7.74 -24.74 -15.16
C GLU A 316 -8.58 -23.47 -14.97
N ALA A 317 -7.95 -22.35 -14.58
CA ALA A 317 -8.63 -21.08 -14.37
C ALA A 317 -9.25 -20.54 -15.66
N VAL A 318 -8.53 -20.60 -16.79
CA VAL A 318 -9.07 -20.21 -18.11
C VAL A 318 -10.23 -21.09 -18.50
N LYS A 319 -10.13 -22.42 -18.32
CA LYS A 319 -11.22 -23.35 -18.58
C LYS A 319 -12.47 -23.01 -17.74
N GLN A 320 -12.31 -22.83 -16.44
CA GLN A 320 -13.42 -22.44 -15.53
C GLN A 320 -14.06 -21.13 -15.98
N ALA A 321 -13.26 -20.15 -16.41
CA ALA A 321 -13.76 -18.85 -16.88
C ALA A 321 -14.57 -18.98 -18.19
N MET A 322 -14.13 -19.81 -19.12
CA MET A 322 -14.87 -20.08 -20.37
C MET A 322 -16.21 -20.77 -20.11
N GLU A 323 -16.24 -21.74 -19.20
CA GLU A 323 -17.42 -22.54 -18.85
C GLU A 323 -18.40 -21.79 -17.95
N HIS A 324 -17.97 -20.78 -17.20
CA HIS A 324 -18.84 -20.01 -16.28
C HIS A 324 -19.96 -19.29 -17.07
N PRO A 325 -21.25 -19.38 -16.67
CA PRO A 325 -22.33 -18.80 -17.46
C PRO A 325 -22.37 -17.26 -17.45
N GLY A 326 -21.83 -16.62 -16.38
CA GLY A 326 -21.85 -15.16 -16.21
C GLY A 326 -20.68 -14.45 -16.89
N ARG A 327 -20.75 -13.11 -16.89
CA ARG A 327 -19.69 -12.20 -17.36
C ARG A 327 -19.69 -10.87 -16.59
N PRO A 328 -18.53 -10.21 -16.45
CA PRO A 328 -17.22 -10.77 -16.73
C PRO A 328 -16.77 -11.76 -15.64
N VAL A 329 -15.97 -12.75 -16.03
CA VAL A 329 -15.16 -13.52 -15.10
C VAL A 329 -13.81 -12.83 -14.96
N VAL A 330 -13.41 -12.49 -13.74
CA VAL A 330 -12.14 -11.83 -13.49
C VAL A 330 -11.11 -12.86 -13.01
N LEU A 331 -10.07 -13.10 -13.80
CA LEU A 331 -8.94 -13.95 -13.44
C LEU A 331 -7.85 -13.08 -12.82
N ILE A 332 -7.57 -13.30 -11.54
CA ILE A 332 -6.51 -12.58 -10.81
C ILE A 332 -5.21 -13.38 -10.94
N ASP A 333 -4.30 -12.91 -11.78
CA ASP A 333 -2.96 -13.48 -12.01
C ASP A 333 -2.06 -13.10 -10.83
N MET A 334 -2.01 -13.99 -9.82
CA MET A 334 -1.32 -13.70 -8.56
C MET A 334 0.20 -13.82 -8.67
N GLY A 335 0.72 -14.61 -9.62
CA GLY A 335 2.16 -14.75 -9.85
C GLY A 335 2.82 -13.51 -10.43
N ASP A 336 2.02 -12.63 -11.03
CA ASP A 336 2.50 -11.37 -11.61
C ASP A 336 1.81 -10.14 -10.98
N ASN A 337 1.73 -10.12 -9.66
CA ASN A 337 1.18 -8.99 -8.91
C ASN A 337 2.16 -7.81 -8.93
N ILE A 338 1.87 -6.81 -9.77
CA ILE A 338 2.69 -5.58 -9.89
C ILE A 338 2.73 -4.84 -8.54
N GLY A 339 1.61 -4.83 -7.79
CA GLY A 339 1.54 -4.26 -6.45
C GLY A 339 2.40 -5.00 -5.42
N GLY A 340 2.82 -6.23 -5.70
CA GLY A 340 3.75 -7.02 -4.89
C GLY A 340 5.16 -7.09 -5.50
N GLY A 341 5.52 -6.16 -6.37
CA GLY A 341 6.88 -6.07 -6.92
C GLY A 341 7.19 -7.04 -8.04
N SER A 342 6.18 -7.55 -8.76
CA SER A 342 6.39 -8.31 -9.99
C SER A 342 6.55 -7.39 -11.20
N THR A 343 6.98 -7.96 -12.33
CA THR A 343 7.35 -7.20 -13.54
C THR A 343 6.16 -6.69 -14.35
N GLY A 344 5.03 -7.37 -14.29
CA GLY A 344 3.83 -7.05 -15.09
C GLY A 344 3.85 -7.59 -16.51
N ASP A 345 4.84 -8.40 -16.87
CA ASP A 345 5.03 -8.95 -18.21
C ASP A 345 4.78 -10.46 -18.32
N SER A 346 4.25 -11.11 -17.28
CA SER A 346 3.94 -12.54 -17.32
C SER A 346 3.02 -12.89 -18.47
N SER A 347 3.43 -13.90 -19.21
CA SER A 347 2.76 -14.42 -20.40
C SER A 347 1.92 -15.68 -20.15
N PHE A 348 1.96 -16.29 -18.96
CA PHE A 348 1.28 -17.56 -18.69
C PHE A 348 -0.23 -17.51 -18.94
N MET A 349 -0.90 -16.47 -18.49
CA MET A 349 -2.35 -16.31 -18.72
C MET A 349 -2.65 -16.05 -20.20
N LEU A 350 -1.82 -15.23 -20.89
CA LEU A 350 -1.95 -14.95 -22.32
C LEU A 350 -1.79 -16.22 -23.16
N ASP A 351 -0.78 -17.03 -22.84
CA ASP A 351 -0.52 -18.29 -23.53
C ASP A 351 -1.71 -19.26 -23.38
N GLU A 352 -2.28 -19.40 -22.19
CA GLU A 352 -3.43 -20.25 -21.94
C GLU A 352 -4.71 -19.75 -22.63
N LEU A 353 -4.96 -18.43 -22.64
CA LEU A 353 -6.10 -17.85 -23.37
C LEU A 353 -6.03 -18.19 -24.88
N ILE A 354 -4.85 -18.08 -25.48
CA ILE A 354 -4.63 -18.39 -26.89
C ILE A 354 -4.73 -19.89 -27.16
N LYS A 355 -4.07 -20.74 -26.36
CA LYS A 355 -4.08 -22.20 -26.52
C LYS A 355 -5.46 -22.80 -26.43
N GLN A 356 -6.31 -22.28 -25.52
CA GLN A 356 -7.67 -22.79 -25.33
C GLN A 356 -8.71 -22.12 -26.25
N GLY A 357 -8.29 -21.17 -27.08
CA GLY A 357 -9.19 -20.46 -28.01
C GLY A 357 -10.25 -19.61 -27.29
N ALA A 358 -9.92 -19.07 -26.11
CA ALA A 358 -10.84 -18.21 -25.34
C ALA A 358 -11.27 -16.99 -26.16
N GLN A 359 -12.53 -16.58 -26.03
CA GLN A 359 -13.11 -15.45 -26.73
C GLN A 359 -13.61 -14.38 -25.77
N GLY A 360 -13.64 -13.12 -26.21
CA GLY A 360 -14.15 -12.00 -25.44
C GLY A 360 -13.31 -11.66 -24.22
N TRP A 361 -12.00 -11.78 -24.29
CA TRP A 361 -11.12 -11.46 -23.16
C TRP A 361 -10.39 -10.12 -23.31
N ALA A 362 -10.06 -9.49 -22.18
CA ALA A 362 -9.14 -8.36 -22.13
C ALA A 362 -8.06 -8.59 -21.07
N MET A 363 -6.83 -8.21 -21.40
CA MET A 363 -5.64 -8.34 -20.55
C MET A 363 -4.69 -7.17 -20.74
N VAL A 364 -4.08 -6.70 -19.65
CA VAL A 364 -2.99 -5.71 -19.69
C VAL A 364 -1.66 -6.41 -19.51
N ILE A 365 -0.66 -6.03 -20.33
CA ILE A 365 0.70 -6.55 -20.23
C ILE A 365 1.73 -5.43 -20.42
N TYR A 366 2.78 -5.44 -19.61
CA TYR A 366 3.91 -4.53 -19.74
C TYR A 366 4.88 -5.02 -20.81
N ASP A 367 5.00 -4.30 -21.92
CA ASP A 367 5.97 -4.59 -22.98
C ASP A 367 6.28 -3.34 -23.82
N PRO A 368 7.29 -2.53 -23.42
CA PRO A 368 7.64 -1.30 -24.17
C PRO A 368 8.04 -1.53 -25.63
N GLU A 369 8.62 -2.71 -25.96
CA GLU A 369 9.00 -3.03 -27.34
C GLU A 369 7.78 -3.38 -28.19
N GLY A 370 6.83 -4.12 -27.59
CA GLY A 370 5.53 -4.39 -28.18
C GLY A 370 4.76 -3.10 -28.49
N TYR A 371 4.75 -2.15 -27.53
CA TYR A 371 4.15 -0.82 -27.76
C TYR A 371 4.83 -0.08 -28.94
N LYS A 372 6.17 0.00 -28.96
CA LYS A 372 6.91 0.65 -30.08
C LYS A 372 6.62 0.00 -31.42
N THR A 373 6.38 -1.30 -31.44
CA THR A 373 6.01 -2.02 -32.67
C THR A 373 4.61 -1.63 -33.15
N ALA A 374 3.64 -1.56 -32.23
CA ALA A 374 2.28 -1.10 -32.52
C ALA A 374 2.26 0.39 -32.96
N GLU A 375 3.04 1.24 -32.29
CA GLU A 375 3.16 2.67 -32.62
C GLU A 375 3.71 2.88 -34.04
N ARG A 376 4.74 2.14 -34.44
CA ARG A 376 5.31 2.18 -35.80
C ARG A 376 4.34 1.67 -36.87
N ALA A 377 3.55 0.65 -36.54
CA ALA A 377 2.52 0.16 -37.46
C ALA A 377 1.42 1.18 -37.70
N GLY A 378 0.94 1.82 -36.64
CA GLY A 378 -0.17 2.78 -36.66
C GLY A 378 -1.55 2.13 -36.51
N VAL A 379 -2.54 2.95 -36.14
CA VAL A 379 -3.93 2.50 -35.95
C VAL A 379 -4.53 1.94 -37.22
N GLY A 380 -5.29 0.85 -37.14
CA GLY A 380 -5.90 0.12 -38.25
C GLY A 380 -4.92 -0.72 -39.06
N LYS A 381 -3.68 -0.92 -38.57
CA LYS A 381 -2.65 -1.70 -39.25
C LYS A 381 -2.36 -3.01 -38.52
N ALA A 382 -1.82 -3.98 -39.29
CA ALA A 382 -1.47 -5.29 -38.77
C ALA A 382 -0.38 -5.18 -37.69
N PHE A 383 -0.57 -5.97 -36.63
CA PHE A 383 0.37 -6.19 -35.56
C PHE A 383 0.82 -7.65 -35.57
N ASP A 384 2.12 -7.90 -35.54
CA ASP A 384 2.70 -9.24 -35.45
C ASP A 384 3.99 -9.17 -34.63
N PHE A 385 3.91 -9.53 -33.33
CA PHE A 385 5.04 -9.41 -32.41
C PHE A 385 4.93 -10.41 -31.26
N ALA A 386 6.09 -10.82 -30.69
CA ALA A 386 6.16 -11.66 -29.51
C ALA A 386 6.13 -10.79 -28.24
N VAL A 387 5.09 -10.95 -27.42
CA VAL A 387 4.75 -10.08 -26.28
C VAL A 387 4.94 -10.79 -24.96
N GLY A 388 5.42 -10.04 -23.96
CA GLY A 388 5.59 -10.51 -22.57
C GLY A 388 6.74 -11.47 -22.35
N GLY A 389 6.95 -11.91 -21.10
CA GLY A 389 7.95 -12.91 -20.70
C GLY A 389 9.39 -12.55 -21.06
N LYS A 390 9.77 -11.26 -20.94
CA LYS A 390 11.08 -10.75 -21.39
C LYS A 390 11.92 -10.17 -20.26
N MET A 391 11.29 -9.81 -19.13
CA MET A 391 11.99 -9.07 -18.06
C MET A 391 12.89 -9.97 -17.21
N ASP A 392 12.52 -11.24 -17.05
CA ASP A 392 13.27 -12.26 -16.32
C ASP A 392 12.91 -13.67 -16.81
N ASN A 393 13.32 -14.70 -16.08
CA ASN A 393 13.03 -16.11 -16.40
C ASN A 393 11.88 -16.72 -15.59
N MET A 394 11.16 -15.93 -14.78
CA MET A 394 10.09 -16.38 -13.89
C MET A 394 8.70 -16.18 -14.51
N HIS A 395 8.56 -15.32 -15.50
CA HIS A 395 7.28 -14.84 -16.04
C HIS A 395 6.92 -15.43 -17.42
N GLY A 396 7.43 -16.60 -17.73
CA GLY A 396 7.11 -17.33 -18.96
C GLY A 396 8.05 -17.00 -20.13
N LYS A 397 7.52 -17.17 -21.34
CA LYS A 397 8.23 -16.88 -22.60
C LYS A 397 7.39 -15.94 -23.46
N PRO A 398 8.00 -15.14 -24.35
CA PRO A 398 7.23 -14.29 -25.25
C PRO A 398 6.21 -15.09 -26.09
N VAL A 399 4.97 -14.62 -26.13
CA VAL A 399 3.87 -15.20 -26.91
C VAL A 399 3.66 -14.41 -28.18
N ARG A 400 3.67 -15.07 -29.35
CA ARG A 400 3.43 -14.42 -30.64
C ARG A 400 1.97 -14.01 -30.77
N ILE A 401 1.73 -12.72 -30.90
CA ILE A 401 0.41 -12.14 -31.10
C ILE A 401 0.32 -11.55 -32.49
N LYS A 402 -0.70 -11.97 -33.23
CA LYS A 402 -1.14 -11.35 -34.49
C LYS A 402 -2.45 -10.66 -34.27
N GLY A 403 -2.68 -9.54 -34.97
CA GLY A 403 -3.92 -8.79 -34.85
C GLY A 403 -3.84 -7.44 -35.53
N GLU A 404 -4.69 -6.52 -35.10
CA GLU A 404 -4.78 -5.15 -35.60
C GLU A 404 -4.58 -4.16 -34.44
N VAL A 405 -3.84 -3.07 -34.69
CA VAL A 405 -3.71 -1.96 -33.74
C VAL A 405 -5.03 -1.19 -33.71
N ARG A 406 -5.83 -1.40 -32.68
CA ARG A 406 -7.14 -0.76 -32.51
C ARG A 406 -7.04 0.68 -32.06
N SER A 407 -6.14 0.98 -31.13
CA SER A 407 -5.89 2.34 -30.65
C SER A 407 -4.50 2.51 -30.07
N LEU A 408 -4.05 3.78 -30.00
CA LEU A 408 -2.84 4.23 -29.30
C LEU A 408 -3.23 5.34 -28.33
N ASN A 409 -2.90 5.20 -27.06
CA ASN A 409 -3.39 6.05 -25.97
C ASN A 409 -2.24 6.53 -25.07
N VAL A 410 -2.46 7.61 -24.32
CA VAL A 410 -1.47 8.19 -23.38
C VAL A 410 -1.41 7.40 -22.06
N GLY A 411 -2.40 6.55 -21.76
CA GLY A 411 -2.46 5.70 -20.58
C GLY A 411 -2.51 6.45 -19.26
N ARG A 412 -3.16 7.61 -19.20
CA ARG A 412 -3.42 8.38 -17.98
C ARG A 412 -4.91 8.41 -17.70
N TYR A 413 -5.27 8.18 -16.43
CA TYR A 413 -6.67 8.21 -16.02
C TYR A 413 -6.85 8.70 -14.58
N LEU A 414 -8.07 9.14 -14.27
CA LEU A 414 -8.53 9.57 -12.95
C LEU A 414 -9.42 8.48 -12.38
N GLU A 415 -9.17 8.09 -11.13
CA GLU A 415 -10.08 7.28 -10.32
C GLU A 415 -10.83 8.20 -9.35
N THR A 416 -12.14 8.13 -9.34
CA THR A 416 -13.01 8.96 -8.49
C THR A 416 -13.45 8.26 -7.23
N GLU A 417 -13.49 6.93 -7.27
CA GLU A 417 -13.86 6.10 -6.14
C GLU A 417 -12.65 5.81 -5.22
N ILE A 418 -12.94 5.47 -3.98
CA ILE A 418 -11.88 5.00 -3.06
C ILE A 418 -11.50 3.59 -3.47
N ARG A 419 -10.26 3.44 -3.95
CA ARG A 419 -9.65 2.15 -4.29
C ARG A 419 -8.42 1.92 -3.43
N HIS A 420 -7.82 0.76 -3.59
CA HIS A 420 -6.61 0.37 -2.87
C HIS A 420 -5.55 1.48 -2.86
N GLY A 421 -5.10 1.89 -1.66
CA GLY A 421 -4.10 2.95 -1.45
C GLY A 421 -4.62 4.39 -1.57
N GLY A 422 -5.89 4.61 -1.97
CA GLY A 422 -6.53 5.93 -2.00
C GLY A 422 -6.01 6.91 -3.07
N GLY A 423 -5.16 6.43 -4.00
CA GLY A 423 -4.64 7.23 -5.11
C GLY A 423 -5.72 7.55 -6.14
N ARG A 424 -5.64 8.74 -6.75
CA ARG A 424 -6.63 9.21 -7.73
C ARG A 424 -6.08 9.31 -9.16
N TYR A 425 -4.80 9.63 -9.33
CA TYR A 425 -4.18 9.85 -10.64
C TYR A 425 -3.25 8.69 -10.96
N TRP A 426 -3.48 8.07 -12.10
CA TRP A 426 -2.75 6.89 -12.55
C TRP A 426 -2.08 7.11 -13.89
N ASN A 427 -0.95 6.44 -14.13
CA ASN A 427 -0.19 6.55 -15.36
C ASN A 427 0.45 5.19 -15.70
N MET A 428 -0.13 4.51 -16.67
CA MET A 428 0.37 3.24 -17.20
C MET A 428 1.33 3.41 -18.40
N GLY A 429 1.73 4.66 -18.65
CA GLY A 429 2.54 5.00 -19.81
C GLY A 429 1.72 4.96 -21.10
N ASN A 430 2.40 5.16 -22.24
CA ASN A 430 1.76 5.00 -23.53
C ASN A 430 1.25 3.56 -23.69
N THR A 431 0.06 3.41 -24.27
CA THR A 431 -0.64 2.13 -24.32
C THR A 431 -1.16 1.88 -25.74
N ALA A 432 -0.91 0.69 -26.27
CA ALA A 432 -1.52 0.20 -27.51
C ALA A 432 -2.59 -0.84 -27.17
N VAL A 433 -3.73 -0.77 -27.80
CA VAL A 433 -4.78 -1.80 -27.76
C VAL A 433 -4.72 -2.60 -29.04
N ILE A 434 -4.45 -3.89 -28.92
CA ILE A 434 -4.42 -4.82 -30.05
C ILE A 434 -5.69 -5.67 -30.00
N GLN A 435 -6.47 -5.65 -31.09
CA GLN A 435 -7.50 -6.64 -31.32
C GLN A 435 -6.85 -7.88 -31.91
N VAL A 436 -6.84 -8.98 -31.14
CA VAL A 436 -6.14 -10.20 -31.50
C VAL A 436 -6.86 -10.94 -32.62
N GLU A 437 -6.11 -11.49 -33.57
CA GLU A 437 -6.61 -12.27 -34.68
C GLU A 437 -7.49 -13.44 -34.21
N GLY A 438 -8.53 -13.75 -34.98
CA GLY A 438 -9.49 -14.81 -34.64
C GLY A 438 -10.60 -14.41 -33.67
N SER A 439 -10.61 -13.15 -33.20
CA SER A 439 -11.72 -12.58 -32.40
C SER A 439 -12.73 -11.83 -33.28
N THR A 440 -13.97 -11.73 -32.80
CA THR A 440 -15.05 -11.00 -33.48
C THR A 440 -15.23 -9.60 -32.87
N LEU A 441 -16.05 -8.76 -33.50
CA LEU A 441 -16.43 -7.47 -32.93
C LEU A 441 -17.36 -7.62 -31.72
N ASP A 442 -18.16 -8.69 -31.69
CA ASP A 442 -19.08 -8.97 -30.59
C ASP A 442 -18.36 -9.58 -29.37
N GLU A 443 -17.34 -10.39 -29.62
CA GLU A 443 -16.50 -11.02 -28.58
C GLU A 443 -15.00 -10.71 -28.87
N PRO A 444 -14.56 -9.43 -28.70
CA PRO A 444 -13.21 -9.03 -29.05
C PRO A 444 -12.19 -9.50 -28.00
N ASN A 445 -11.10 -10.09 -28.47
CA ASN A 445 -9.92 -10.38 -27.66
C ASN A 445 -9.00 -9.15 -27.69
N LEU A 446 -8.84 -8.49 -26.56
CA LEU A 446 -8.15 -7.20 -26.46
C LEU A 446 -6.91 -7.30 -25.58
N LEU A 447 -5.74 -7.15 -26.19
CA LEU A 447 -4.47 -7.06 -25.48
C LEU A 447 -4.03 -5.60 -25.38
N LEU A 448 -3.90 -5.10 -24.15
CA LEU A 448 -3.42 -3.74 -23.85
C LEU A 448 -1.94 -3.83 -23.52
N ILE A 449 -1.09 -3.25 -24.36
CA ILE A 449 0.37 -3.27 -24.21
C ILE A 449 0.84 -1.92 -23.68
N THR A 450 1.47 -1.91 -22.50
CA THR A 450 1.85 -0.68 -21.78
C THR A 450 3.35 -0.44 -21.77
N THR A 451 3.75 0.84 -21.66
CA THR A 451 5.15 1.23 -21.52
C THR A 451 5.61 1.42 -20.07
N LYS A 452 4.70 1.26 -19.09
CA LYS A 452 5.00 1.21 -17.65
C LYS A 452 4.22 0.08 -17.02
N PRO A 453 4.78 -0.61 -16.01
CA PRO A 453 3.99 -1.52 -15.17
C PRO A 453 2.87 -0.74 -14.50
N ALA A 454 1.67 -1.28 -14.47
CA ALA A 454 0.50 -0.62 -13.88
C ALA A 454 -0.35 -1.62 -13.09
N SER A 455 -0.45 -1.41 -11.77
CA SER A 455 -1.31 -2.21 -10.91
C SER A 455 -2.78 -2.00 -11.28
N PRO A 456 -3.56 -3.06 -11.49
CA PRO A 456 -4.95 -2.97 -11.94
C PRO A 456 -5.92 -2.66 -10.79
N ASN A 457 -5.58 -1.70 -9.92
CA ASN A 457 -6.38 -1.32 -8.75
C ASN A 457 -7.61 -0.45 -9.10
N SER A 458 -7.83 -0.21 -10.39
CA SER A 458 -8.97 0.52 -10.95
C SER A 458 -9.36 -0.10 -12.28
N ALA A 459 -10.66 -0.28 -12.52
CA ALA A 459 -11.16 -0.75 -13.82
C ALA A 459 -10.90 0.25 -14.95
N HIS A 460 -10.59 1.51 -14.62
CA HIS A 460 -10.21 2.53 -15.59
C HIS A 460 -8.92 2.20 -16.36
N ILE A 461 -8.11 1.24 -15.89
CA ILE A 461 -6.99 0.70 -16.67
C ILE A 461 -7.45 0.12 -18.01
N PHE A 462 -8.66 -0.42 -18.07
CA PHE A 462 -9.32 -0.91 -19.28
C PHE A 462 -10.22 0.17 -19.92
N ILE A 463 -11.09 0.79 -19.10
CA ILE A 463 -12.13 1.72 -19.56
C ILE A 463 -11.52 2.93 -20.29
N SER A 464 -10.43 3.51 -19.76
CA SER A 464 -9.75 4.66 -20.38
C SER A 464 -9.11 4.34 -21.74
N ASN A 465 -8.98 3.05 -22.07
CA ASN A 465 -8.46 2.56 -23.34
C ASN A 465 -9.56 2.03 -24.28
N GLY A 466 -10.83 2.33 -23.98
CA GLY A 466 -11.98 1.98 -24.83
C GLY A 466 -12.44 0.53 -24.69
N VAL A 467 -12.11 -0.14 -23.57
CA VAL A 467 -12.58 -1.49 -23.27
C VAL A 467 -13.83 -1.42 -22.39
N TYR A 468 -14.91 -2.01 -22.85
CA TYR A 468 -16.15 -2.17 -22.08
C TYR A 468 -16.05 -3.39 -21.18
N VAL A 469 -15.59 -3.19 -19.95
CA VAL A 469 -15.26 -4.29 -19.01
C VAL A 469 -16.42 -5.23 -18.74
N GLU A 470 -17.65 -4.72 -18.66
CA GLU A 470 -18.86 -5.50 -18.38
C GLU A 470 -19.29 -6.39 -19.56
N ARG A 471 -18.82 -6.09 -20.78
CA ARG A 471 -19.11 -6.90 -21.98
C ARG A 471 -18.09 -8.00 -22.20
N GLN A 472 -16.91 -7.89 -21.61
CA GLN A 472 -15.89 -8.94 -21.74
C GLN A 472 -16.36 -10.22 -21.07
N LYS A 473 -16.04 -11.37 -21.67
CA LYS A 473 -16.25 -12.66 -21.04
C LYS A 473 -15.24 -12.89 -19.93
N ILE A 474 -13.96 -12.52 -20.18
CA ILE A 474 -12.85 -12.72 -19.26
C ILE A 474 -12.04 -11.42 -19.15
N LEU A 475 -11.74 -11.01 -17.92
CA LEU A 475 -10.75 -9.98 -17.63
C LEU A 475 -9.58 -10.60 -16.88
N VAL A 476 -8.34 -10.42 -17.37
CA VAL A 476 -7.14 -10.83 -16.64
C VAL A 476 -6.50 -9.62 -15.99
N VAL A 477 -6.35 -9.68 -14.66
CA VAL A 477 -5.77 -8.61 -13.85
C VAL A 477 -4.56 -9.13 -13.07
N LYS A 478 -3.43 -8.42 -13.18
CA LYS A 478 -2.15 -8.77 -12.57
C LYS A 478 -2.05 -8.23 -11.15
N GLY A 479 -2.50 -9.01 -10.17
CA GLY A 479 -2.62 -8.57 -8.78
C GLY A 479 -2.90 -9.71 -7.81
N ALA A 480 -3.18 -9.38 -6.56
CA ALA A 480 -3.62 -10.33 -5.55
C ALA A 480 -4.98 -9.89 -4.96
N ILE A 481 -4.98 -9.26 -3.79
CA ILE A 481 -6.20 -8.79 -3.13
C ILE A 481 -6.57 -7.36 -3.56
N ALA A 482 -5.58 -6.52 -3.85
CA ALA A 482 -5.77 -5.11 -4.18
C ALA A 482 -6.80 -4.82 -5.29
N PRO A 483 -6.89 -5.58 -6.41
CA PRO A 483 -7.87 -5.34 -7.46
C PRO A 483 -9.32 -5.56 -7.04
N ARG A 484 -9.59 -6.37 -6.00
CA ARG A 484 -10.95 -6.78 -5.63
C ARG A 484 -11.89 -5.59 -5.46
N ALA A 485 -11.47 -4.54 -4.76
CA ALA A 485 -12.31 -3.34 -4.57
C ALA A 485 -12.77 -2.67 -5.87
N ALA A 486 -12.04 -2.87 -6.98
CA ALA A 486 -12.39 -2.29 -8.28
C ALA A 486 -13.27 -3.21 -9.13
N TYR A 487 -13.16 -4.53 -8.99
CA TYR A 487 -13.79 -5.49 -9.89
C TYR A 487 -14.96 -6.27 -9.26
N GLU A 488 -14.96 -6.51 -7.94
CA GLU A 488 -16.08 -7.18 -7.25
C GLU A 488 -17.46 -6.57 -7.51
N PRO A 489 -17.61 -5.22 -7.64
CA PRO A 489 -18.93 -4.63 -7.84
C PRO A 489 -19.66 -5.05 -9.13
N PHE A 490 -18.94 -5.50 -10.15
CA PHE A 490 -19.52 -5.85 -11.46
C PHE A 490 -19.12 -7.24 -11.99
N ALA A 491 -18.14 -7.89 -11.37
CA ALA A 491 -17.71 -9.23 -11.78
C ALA A 491 -18.76 -10.28 -11.44
N SER A 492 -19.02 -11.20 -12.37
CA SER A 492 -19.84 -12.38 -12.10
C SER A 492 -19.16 -13.31 -11.08
N ILE A 493 -17.84 -13.46 -11.19
CA ILE A 493 -16.98 -14.18 -10.25
C ILE A 493 -15.53 -13.69 -10.38
N LEU A 494 -14.77 -13.73 -9.27
CA LEU A 494 -13.33 -13.53 -9.26
C LEU A 494 -12.64 -14.86 -8.93
N ILE A 495 -11.71 -15.27 -9.79
CA ILE A 495 -10.90 -16.49 -9.63
C ILE A 495 -9.45 -16.08 -9.41
N SER A 496 -8.93 -16.33 -8.20
CA SER A 496 -7.50 -16.13 -7.90
C SER A 496 -6.70 -17.29 -8.48
N VAL A 497 -5.72 -17.00 -9.34
CA VAL A 497 -4.96 -17.99 -10.10
C VAL A 497 -3.60 -18.23 -9.45
N ASP A 498 -3.25 -19.48 -9.17
CA ASP A 498 -1.90 -19.90 -8.76
C ASP A 498 -1.00 -19.99 -10.00
N SER A 499 -0.57 -18.83 -10.48
CA SER A 499 0.34 -18.69 -11.61
C SER A 499 1.80 -18.57 -11.13
N PRO A 500 2.76 -19.03 -11.94
CA PRO A 500 4.20 -18.80 -11.69
C PRO A 500 4.56 -17.31 -11.79
N GLY A 501 5.64 -16.90 -11.10
CA GLY A 501 6.17 -15.55 -11.18
C GLY A 501 6.81 -15.07 -9.88
N ALA A 502 7.33 -13.85 -9.87
CA ALA A 502 8.01 -13.27 -8.70
C ALA A 502 7.08 -13.02 -7.50
N THR A 503 5.78 -13.13 -7.70
CA THR A 503 4.76 -13.04 -6.64
C THR A 503 3.85 -14.28 -6.60
N ALA A 504 4.35 -15.44 -7.03
CA ALA A 504 3.62 -16.69 -6.93
C ALA A 504 3.15 -16.94 -5.49
N ILE A 505 1.93 -17.43 -5.33
CA ILE A 505 1.38 -17.72 -4.00
C ILE A 505 1.92 -19.02 -3.41
N ASN A 506 2.32 -19.97 -4.27
CA ASN A 506 2.96 -21.21 -3.81
C ASN A 506 4.42 -20.93 -3.41
N PRO A 507 4.79 -21.09 -2.12
CA PRO A 507 6.13 -20.81 -1.63
C PRO A 507 7.20 -21.74 -2.21
N GLU A 508 6.84 -22.88 -2.80
CA GLU A 508 7.78 -23.81 -3.45
C GLU A 508 8.53 -23.19 -4.66
N TRP A 509 8.01 -22.11 -5.22
CA TRP A 509 8.68 -21.35 -6.27
C TRP A 509 9.93 -20.60 -5.81
N PHE A 510 10.10 -20.42 -4.49
CA PHE A 510 11.13 -19.55 -3.92
C PHE A 510 12.11 -20.33 -3.04
N LYS A 511 13.34 -19.83 -2.99
CA LYS A 511 14.34 -20.26 -2.03
C LYS A 511 14.57 -19.17 -0.99
N TYR A 512 14.17 -19.44 0.25
CA TYR A 512 14.32 -18.50 1.35
C TYR A 512 15.55 -18.85 2.19
N TYR A 513 16.49 -17.92 2.30
CA TYR A 513 17.75 -18.12 3.01
C TYR A 513 17.85 -17.36 4.32
N ASN A 514 17.11 -16.24 4.45
CA ASN A 514 17.28 -15.29 5.54
C ASN A 514 16.10 -15.26 6.52
N ILE A 515 15.02 -15.97 6.26
CA ILE A 515 13.88 -16.07 7.17
C ILE A 515 14.27 -16.76 8.47
N ARG A 516 13.51 -16.53 9.56
CA ARG A 516 13.64 -17.31 10.78
C ARG A 516 13.18 -18.76 10.56
N GLU A 517 13.71 -19.68 11.34
CA GLU A 517 13.32 -21.09 11.31
C GLU A 517 11.94 -21.31 11.95
N GLY A 518 11.29 -22.42 11.61
CA GLY A 518 10.04 -22.87 12.25
C GLY A 518 8.80 -22.07 11.87
N LEU A 519 8.81 -21.39 10.71
CA LEU A 519 7.61 -20.75 10.19
C LEU A 519 6.68 -21.77 9.54
N PHE A 520 5.44 -21.82 10.00
CA PHE A 520 4.40 -22.60 9.32
C PHE A 520 4.14 -22.04 7.89
N GLY A 521 4.01 -22.93 6.93
CA GLY A 521 3.69 -22.60 5.53
C GLY A 521 4.90 -22.31 4.64
N ILE A 522 6.13 -22.35 5.17
CA ILE A 522 7.36 -22.12 4.41
C ILE A 522 8.55 -22.77 5.09
N GLU A 523 9.51 -23.23 4.31
CA GLU A 523 10.76 -23.80 4.82
C GLU A 523 11.95 -22.93 4.44
N LYS A 524 12.90 -22.79 5.38
CA LYS A 524 14.17 -22.12 5.13
C LYS A 524 15.07 -23.03 4.30
N SER A 525 15.55 -22.53 3.18
CA SER A 525 16.48 -23.24 2.32
C SER A 525 17.87 -23.30 2.96
N LYS A 526 18.56 -24.43 2.78
CA LYS A 526 19.99 -24.54 3.15
C LYS A 526 20.83 -23.78 2.11
N LYS A 527 21.82 -23.03 2.62
CA LYS A 527 22.80 -22.32 1.75
C LYS A 527 23.74 -23.30 1.06
#